data_f32828b54f584605047e7170503499b7
#
_entry.id   f32828b54f584605047e7170503499b7
#
_cell.length_a   1.000
_cell.length_b   1.000
_cell.length_c   1.000
_cell.angle_alpha   90.00
_cell.angle_beta   90.00
_cell.angle_gamma   90.00
#
_symmetry.space_group_name_H-M   'P 1'
#
loop_
_entity.id
_entity.type
_entity.pdbx_description
1 polymer ?
#
loop_
_entity_poly.entity_id
_entity_poly.type
_entity_poly.pdbx_seq_one_letter_code
_entity_poly.pdbx_strand_id
1 'polypeptide(L)'
;MFSSLKIKLSLLANIFAALSLIVLGIISFIFTKNFLYENELKRQNDILQVSRISLETFRENNIKLINHLEESVLELPYEKLNSQEDLIENLGQMLKSYRKASGVLATFIGLDNGENIVSDNSSDNKNTNVVIYGKAINYDTRTREWYIEARKTNKVFITFPYIDKATNQYVITYTKSISKDGKFIGVIGVDIPIADLQKDFENKPGNSFLFNQNEKVFVAKNKQLLDPSVDHSPVINAHKQNGDYKFFEYGLKGQERLGICANIYDYRVCSTESAEIINKPIMQIALTQAIVVIIMIVLSIAVLYFIVSRYLSPLEKIQTGLNS
;
A
#
# COMPACT_ATOMS: atom_id res chain seq x y z
N MET A 1 -50.43 -17.86 50.74
CA MET A 1 -49.02 -18.33 50.73
C MET A 1 -48.55 -18.78 49.35
N PHE A 2 -49.35 -19.51 48.54
CA PHE A 2 -49.02 -19.99 47.19
C PHE A 2 -48.93 -18.91 46.14
N SER A 3 -49.73 -17.84 46.14
CA SER A 3 -49.57 -16.71 45.23
C SER A 3 -48.21 -16.01 45.36
N SER A 4 -47.72 -15.90 46.57
CA SER A 4 -46.37 -15.38 46.87
C SER A 4 -45.26 -16.31 46.35
N LEU A 5 -45.42 -17.62 46.37
CA LEU A 5 -44.45 -18.60 45.88
C LEU A 5 -44.37 -18.60 44.36
N LYS A 6 -45.55 -18.54 43.65
CA LYS A 6 -45.63 -18.42 42.21
C LYS A 6 -44.91 -17.19 41.66
N ILE A 7 -45.17 -16.06 42.30
CA ILE A 7 -44.54 -14.78 41.94
C ILE A 7 -43.01 -14.87 42.10
N LYS A 8 -42.55 -15.41 43.24
CA LYS A 8 -41.13 -15.59 43.51
C LYS A 8 -40.46 -16.52 42.53
N LEU A 9 -41.07 -17.66 42.21
CA LEU A 9 -40.52 -18.64 41.23
C LEU A 9 -40.46 -18.05 39.81
N SER A 10 -41.53 -17.36 39.39
CA SER A 10 -41.55 -16.67 38.09
C SER A 10 -40.51 -15.58 38.01
N LEU A 11 -40.33 -14.77 39.05
CA LEU A 11 -39.34 -13.71 39.11
C LEU A 11 -37.93 -14.29 39.04
N LEU A 12 -37.63 -15.35 39.80
CA LEU A 12 -36.32 -16.01 39.80
C LEU A 12 -35.99 -16.61 38.42
N ALA A 13 -36.96 -17.28 37.78
CA ALA A 13 -36.79 -17.82 36.44
C ALA A 13 -36.54 -16.72 35.40
N ASN A 14 -37.27 -15.59 35.46
CA ASN A 14 -37.07 -14.46 34.57
C ASN A 14 -35.69 -13.78 34.79
N ILE A 15 -35.24 -13.63 36.04
CA ILE A 15 -33.91 -13.09 36.32
C ILE A 15 -32.84 -14.00 35.75
N PHE A 16 -32.96 -15.31 35.93
CA PHE A 16 -32.00 -16.27 35.40
C PHE A 16 -31.95 -16.29 33.86
N ALA A 17 -33.13 -16.24 33.22
CA ALA A 17 -33.24 -16.13 31.77
C ALA A 17 -32.61 -14.82 31.24
N ALA A 18 -32.89 -13.70 31.88
CA ALA A 18 -32.35 -12.40 31.51
C ALA A 18 -30.81 -12.38 31.65
N LEU A 19 -30.27 -12.88 32.76
CA LEU A 19 -28.83 -12.98 32.98
C LEU A 19 -28.16 -13.86 31.91
N SER A 20 -28.77 -15.01 31.60
CA SER A 20 -28.25 -15.91 30.55
C SER A 20 -28.21 -15.23 29.17
N LEU A 21 -29.26 -14.49 28.80
CA LEU A 21 -29.33 -13.75 27.54
C LEU A 21 -28.31 -12.61 27.48
N ILE A 22 -28.11 -11.89 28.59
CA ILE A 22 -27.09 -10.85 28.67
C ILE A 22 -25.68 -11.44 28.51
N VAL A 23 -25.37 -12.53 29.19
CA VAL A 23 -24.06 -13.22 29.08
C VAL A 23 -23.82 -13.69 27.66
N LEU A 24 -24.81 -14.32 27.00
CA LEU A 24 -24.73 -14.74 25.62
C LEU A 24 -24.52 -13.55 24.66
N GLY A 25 -25.22 -12.44 24.89
CA GLY A 25 -25.03 -11.20 24.14
C GLY A 25 -23.61 -10.63 24.25
N ILE A 26 -23.05 -10.62 25.46
CA ILE A 26 -21.67 -10.16 25.68
C ILE A 26 -20.65 -11.07 24.98
N ILE A 27 -20.80 -12.40 25.10
CA ILE A 27 -19.91 -13.36 24.45
C ILE A 27 -19.98 -13.19 22.91
N SER A 28 -21.20 -13.10 22.36
CA SER A 28 -21.41 -12.90 20.93
C SER A 28 -20.79 -11.59 20.44
N PHE A 29 -20.94 -10.51 21.22
CA PHE A 29 -20.33 -9.22 20.89
C PHE A 29 -18.80 -9.27 20.87
N ILE A 30 -18.18 -9.87 21.90
CA ILE A 30 -16.71 -10.02 21.97
C ILE A 30 -16.21 -10.84 20.79
N PHE A 31 -16.88 -11.95 20.48
CA PHE A 31 -16.52 -12.81 19.35
C PHE A 31 -16.58 -12.05 18.01
N THR A 32 -17.69 -11.33 17.78
CA THR A 32 -17.89 -10.57 16.54
C THR A 32 -16.89 -9.42 16.40
N LYS A 33 -16.65 -8.70 17.52
CA LYS A 33 -15.62 -7.64 17.56
C LYS A 33 -14.25 -8.18 17.15
N ASN A 34 -13.82 -9.28 17.78
CA ASN A 34 -12.52 -9.87 17.49
C ASN A 34 -12.44 -10.38 16.04
N PHE A 35 -13.50 -11.00 15.55
CA PHE A 35 -13.58 -11.49 14.16
C PHE A 35 -13.46 -10.35 13.15
N LEU A 36 -14.16 -9.22 13.35
CA LEU A 36 -14.05 -8.06 12.47
C LEU A 36 -12.65 -7.44 12.51
N TYR A 37 -12.07 -7.33 13.69
CA TYR A 37 -10.73 -6.80 13.87
C TYR A 37 -9.69 -7.67 13.15
N GLU A 38 -9.68 -8.97 13.39
CA GLU A 38 -8.77 -9.92 12.74
C GLU A 38 -8.92 -9.93 11.20
N ASN A 39 -10.15 -9.87 10.69
CA ASN A 39 -10.39 -9.77 9.25
C ASN A 39 -9.82 -8.48 8.66
N GLU A 40 -9.93 -7.36 9.35
CA GLU A 40 -9.37 -6.10 8.88
C GLU A 40 -7.85 -6.13 8.89
N LEU A 41 -7.23 -6.68 9.94
CA LEU A 41 -5.79 -6.88 9.99
C LEU A 41 -5.29 -7.72 8.83
N LYS A 42 -5.98 -8.84 8.56
CA LYS A 42 -5.66 -9.70 7.41
C LYS A 42 -5.79 -8.92 6.09
N ARG A 43 -6.89 -8.18 5.90
CA ARG A 43 -7.11 -7.35 4.70
C ARG A 43 -5.99 -6.32 4.48
N GLN A 44 -5.56 -5.63 5.54
CA GLN A 44 -4.47 -4.65 5.46
C GLN A 44 -3.14 -5.32 5.11
N ASN A 45 -2.85 -6.49 5.70
CA ASN A 45 -1.66 -7.25 5.35
C ASN A 45 -1.69 -7.70 3.87
N ASP A 46 -2.82 -8.18 3.37
CA ASP A 46 -2.97 -8.59 1.97
C ASP A 46 -2.75 -7.41 1.01
N ILE A 47 -3.26 -6.22 1.34
CA ILE A 47 -3.02 -4.98 0.59
C ILE A 47 -1.52 -4.63 0.58
N LEU A 48 -0.86 -4.72 1.73
CA LEU A 48 0.57 -4.48 1.83
C LEU A 48 1.37 -5.46 0.96
N GLN A 49 1.03 -6.76 0.99
CA GLN A 49 1.69 -7.78 0.17
C GLN A 49 1.50 -7.52 -1.34
N VAL A 50 0.28 -7.18 -1.76
CA VAL A 50 0.01 -6.81 -3.16
C VAL A 50 0.82 -5.58 -3.58
N SER A 51 0.90 -4.58 -2.71
CA SER A 51 1.69 -3.36 -2.99
C SER A 51 3.19 -3.65 -3.04
N ARG A 52 3.69 -4.53 -2.17
CA ARG A 52 5.07 -5.03 -2.19
C ARG A 52 5.39 -5.72 -3.51
N ILE A 53 4.54 -6.68 -3.93
CA ILE A 53 4.73 -7.42 -5.20
C ILE A 53 4.74 -6.45 -6.39
N SER A 54 3.87 -5.43 -6.39
CA SER A 54 3.88 -4.40 -7.45
C SER A 54 5.20 -3.65 -7.53
N LEU A 55 5.72 -3.21 -6.40
CA LEU A 55 7.00 -2.51 -6.33
C LEU A 55 8.16 -3.42 -6.77
N GLU A 56 8.19 -4.66 -6.31
CA GLU A 56 9.19 -5.65 -6.70
C GLU A 56 9.15 -5.93 -8.21
N THR A 57 7.94 -6.18 -8.75
CA THR A 57 7.75 -6.42 -10.19
C THR A 57 8.18 -5.20 -11.03
N PHE A 58 7.78 -4.00 -10.61
CA PHE A 58 8.22 -2.76 -11.26
C PHE A 58 9.75 -2.66 -11.28
N ARG A 59 10.39 -2.88 -10.14
CA ARG A 59 11.85 -2.84 -10.02
C ARG A 59 12.54 -3.89 -10.90
N GLU A 60 12.10 -5.15 -10.83
CA GLU A 60 12.71 -6.25 -11.58
C GLU A 60 12.55 -6.08 -13.09
N ASN A 61 11.39 -5.64 -13.57
CA ASN A 61 11.18 -5.40 -15.00
C ASN A 61 12.12 -4.31 -15.53
N ASN A 62 12.35 -3.25 -14.76
CA ASN A 62 13.24 -2.18 -15.18
C ASN A 62 14.73 -2.57 -15.06
N ILE A 63 15.10 -3.43 -14.10
CA ILE A 63 16.44 -4.03 -14.05
C ILE A 63 16.68 -4.93 -15.28
N LYS A 64 15.70 -5.74 -15.68
CA LYS A 64 15.81 -6.56 -16.90
C LYS A 64 15.97 -5.68 -18.13
N LEU A 65 15.19 -4.61 -18.24
CA LEU A 65 15.26 -3.68 -19.37
C LEU A 65 16.67 -3.09 -19.53
N ILE A 66 17.28 -2.57 -18.45
CA ILE A 66 18.62 -1.97 -18.53
C ILE A 66 19.70 -3.03 -18.82
N ASN A 67 19.56 -4.25 -18.29
CA ASN A 67 20.50 -5.35 -18.58
C ASN A 67 20.44 -5.78 -20.04
N HIS A 68 19.24 -5.90 -20.62
CA HIS A 68 19.11 -6.19 -22.05
C HIS A 68 19.64 -5.08 -22.94
N LEU A 69 19.47 -3.82 -22.52
CA LEU A 69 20.09 -2.71 -23.25
C LEU A 69 21.64 -2.81 -23.21
N GLU A 70 22.20 -3.10 -22.03
CA GLU A 70 23.65 -3.35 -21.90
C GLU A 70 24.13 -4.47 -22.82
N GLU A 71 23.48 -5.65 -22.74
CA GLU A 71 23.80 -6.80 -23.58
C GLU A 71 23.83 -6.41 -25.06
N SER A 72 22.78 -5.72 -25.53
CA SER A 72 22.69 -5.26 -26.91
C SER A 72 23.82 -4.28 -27.33
N VAL A 73 24.21 -3.41 -26.41
CA VAL A 73 25.36 -2.50 -26.66
C VAL A 73 26.66 -3.29 -26.71
N LEU A 74 26.85 -4.26 -25.84
CA LEU A 74 28.08 -5.08 -25.78
C LEU A 74 28.21 -6.10 -26.91
N GLU A 75 27.14 -6.40 -27.64
CA GLU A 75 27.22 -7.18 -28.87
C GLU A 75 27.94 -6.45 -30.00
N LEU A 76 27.93 -5.10 -30.01
CA LEU A 76 28.60 -4.31 -31.00
C LEU A 76 30.14 -4.39 -30.83
N PRO A 77 30.95 -4.47 -31.91
CA PRO A 77 32.41 -4.40 -31.80
C PRO A 77 32.87 -3.05 -31.23
N TYR A 78 34.01 -3.05 -30.53
CA TYR A 78 34.52 -1.84 -29.85
C TYR A 78 34.71 -0.64 -30.80
N GLU A 79 35.11 -0.91 -32.06
CA GLU A 79 35.32 0.11 -33.09
C GLU A 79 34.06 0.93 -33.40
N LYS A 80 32.86 0.35 -33.15
CA LYS A 80 31.57 1.01 -33.29
C LYS A 80 31.13 1.78 -32.03
N LEU A 81 31.91 1.76 -30.99
CA LEU A 81 31.61 2.37 -29.67
C LEU A 81 32.71 3.36 -29.24
N ASN A 82 33.69 3.64 -30.10
CA ASN A 82 34.95 4.28 -29.73
C ASN A 82 34.88 5.82 -29.74
N SER A 83 33.96 6.39 -30.49
CA SER A 83 33.77 7.85 -30.56
C SER A 83 32.32 8.22 -30.31
N GLN A 84 32.06 9.49 -30.06
CA GLN A 84 30.68 10.00 -29.90
C GLN A 84 29.88 9.83 -31.20
N GLU A 85 30.49 10.08 -32.35
CA GLU A 85 29.89 9.88 -33.67
C GLU A 85 29.50 8.43 -33.88
N ASP A 86 30.38 7.48 -33.55
CA ASP A 86 30.11 6.05 -33.61
C ASP A 86 28.94 5.65 -32.71
N LEU A 87 28.89 6.19 -31.49
CA LEU A 87 27.79 5.94 -30.53
C LEU A 87 26.45 6.48 -31.07
N ILE A 88 26.43 7.68 -31.65
CA ILE A 88 25.21 8.25 -32.26
C ILE A 88 24.72 7.39 -33.42
N GLU A 89 25.65 7.00 -34.32
CA GLU A 89 25.32 6.21 -35.49
C GLU A 89 24.84 4.80 -35.13
N ASN A 90 25.56 4.10 -34.23
CA ASN A 90 25.32 2.69 -33.96
C ASN A 90 24.33 2.46 -32.80
N LEU A 91 24.25 3.36 -31.81
CA LEU A 91 23.32 3.21 -30.70
C LEU A 91 22.03 4.03 -30.86
N GLY A 92 22.02 5.10 -31.66
CA GLY A 92 20.90 6.01 -31.72
C GLY A 92 19.57 5.32 -32.02
N GLN A 93 19.55 4.45 -33.06
CA GLN A 93 18.35 3.69 -33.40
C GLN A 93 17.98 2.65 -32.31
N MET A 94 18.97 2.03 -31.70
CA MET A 94 18.79 1.07 -30.62
C MET A 94 18.12 1.75 -29.41
N LEU A 95 18.66 2.87 -28.94
CA LEU A 95 18.11 3.66 -27.83
C LEU A 95 16.65 4.02 -28.13
N LYS A 96 16.35 4.54 -29.33
CA LYS A 96 14.99 4.87 -29.73
C LYS A 96 14.05 3.66 -29.73
N SER A 97 14.52 2.53 -30.22
CA SER A 97 13.73 1.29 -30.27
C SER A 97 13.42 0.76 -28.88
N TYR A 98 14.42 0.73 -27.98
CA TYR A 98 14.20 0.36 -26.58
C TYR A 98 13.20 1.29 -25.88
N ARG A 99 13.36 2.60 -26.06
CA ARG A 99 12.43 3.58 -25.48
C ARG A 99 10.99 3.37 -25.96
N LYS A 100 10.81 3.24 -27.27
CA LYS A 100 9.47 3.08 -27.87
C LYS A 100 8.82 1.74 -27.47
N ALA A 101 9.59 0.67 -27.44
CA ALA A 101 9.09 -0.67 -27.10
C ALA A 101 8.72 -0.81 -25.63
N SER A 102 9.50 -0.21 -24.72
CA SER A 102 9.26 -0.28 -23.28
C SER A 102 8.34 0.80 -22.73
N GLY A 103 8.08 1.87 -23.51
CA GLY A 103 7.25 3.00 -23.06
C GLY A 103 7.92 3.92 -22.04
N VAL A 104 9.24 3.78 -21.84
CA VAL A 104 9.98 4.64 -20.89
C VAL A 104 10.13 6.07 -21.43
N LEU A 105 10.38 7.02 -20.55
CA LEU A 105 10.47 8.43 -20.91
C LEU A 105 11.68 8.76 -21.75
N ALA A 106 12.84 8.22 -21.35
CA ALA A 106 14.10 8.36 -22.07
C ALA A 106 14.96 7.10 -21.94
N THR A 107 15.80 6.86 -22.96
CA THR A 107 16.94 5.97 -22.93
C THR A 107 18.19 6.74 -23.36
N PHE A 108 19.31 6.52 -22.71
CA PHE A 108 20.48 7.36 -22.95
C PHE A 108 21.80 6.66 -22.64
N ILE A 109 22.89 7.30 -23.10
CA ILE A 109 24.25 6.99 -22.68
C ILE A 109 24.99 8.29 -22.33
N GLY A 110 25.45 8.39 -21.09
CA GLY A 110 26.25 9.49 -20.59
C GLY A 110 27.74 9.22 -20.78
N LEU A 111 28.48 10.22 -21.27
CA LEU A 111 29.87 10.10 -21.69
C LEU A 111 30.84 10.79 -20.73
N ASP A 112 32.10 10.42 -20.79
CA ASP A 112 33.17 10.97 -19.96
C ASP A 112 33.52 12.43 -20.32
N ASN A 113 33.15 12.88 -21.54
CA ASN A 113 33.27 14.29 -21.94
C ASN A 113 32.23 15.22 -21.31
N GLY A 114 31.26 14.65 -20.57
CA GLY A 114 30.14 15.34 -19.91
C GLY A 114 28.87 15.45 -20.72
N GLU A 115 28.86 14.89 -21.93
CA GLU A 115 27.67 14.89 -22.79
C GLU A 115 26.79 13.66 -22.55
N ASN A 116 25.53 13.74 -22.94
CA ASN A 116 24.55 12.69 -22.85
C ASN A 116 23.85 12.52 -24.21
N ILE A 117 23.95 11.34 -24.79
CA ILE A 117 23.23 10.97 -26.03
C ILE A 117 21.89 10.38 -25.59
N VAL A 118 20.78 11.04 -25.92
CA VAL A 118 19.47 10.75 -25.37
C VAL A 118 18.43 10.55 -26.45
N SER A 119 17.67 9.47 -26.35
CA SER A 119 16.41 9.30 -27.06
C SER A 119 15.27 9.66 -26.12
N ASP A 120 14.53 10.71 -26.45
CA ASP A 120 13.39 11.24 -25.69
C ASP A 120 12.36 11.92 -26.61
N ASN A 121 11.40 12.64 -26.05
CA ASN A 121 10.43 13.42 -26.83
C ASN A 121 11.11 14.55 -27.64
N SER A 122 12.23 15.11 -27.16
CA SER A 122 12.96 16.12 -27.91
C SER A 122 13.57 15.56 -29.18
N SER A 123 14.06 14.31 -29.15
CA SER A 123 14.55 13.62 -30.34
C SER A 123 13.44 13.32 -31.34
N ASP A 124 12.24 12.96 -30.85
CA ASP A 124 11.06 12.74 -31.69
C ASP A 124 10.63 14.04 -32.39
N ASN A 125 10.56 15.15 -31.63
CA ASN A 125 10.17 16.46 -32.16
C ASN A 125 11.15 16.97 -33.25
N LYS A 126 12.41 16.61 -33.15
CA LYS A 126 13.44 16.90 -34.16
C LYS A 126 13.51 15.89 -35.31
N ASN A 127 12.69 14.84 -35.24
CA ASN A 127 12.71 13.71 -36.18
C ASN A 127 14.08 13.04 -36.29
N THR A 128 14.77 12.92 -35.13
CA THR A 128 16.06 12.25 -34.99
C THR A 128 15.93 11.02 -34.08
N ASN A 129 16.93 10.13 -34.10
CA ASN A 129 16.94 9.00 -33.17
C ASN A 129 17.31 9.45 -31.75
N VAL A 130 18.25 10.37 -31.67
CA VAL A 130 18.80 10.92 -30.41
C VAL A 130 19.06 12.42 -30.52
N VAL A 131 19.18 13.06 -29.37
CA VAL A 131 19.70 14.41 -29.18
C VAL A 131 20.88 14.37 -28.23
N ILE A 132 21.73 15.39 -28.27
CA ILE A 132 22.88 15.52 -27.37
C ILE A 132 22.55 16.61 -26.36
N TYR A 133 22.65 16.27 -25.08
CA TYR A 133 22.64 17.21 -23.95
C TYR A 133 24.06 17.39 -23.43
N GLY A 134 24.52 18.63 -23.37
CA GLY A 134 25.88 18.97 -22.97
C GLY A 134 26.03 20.46 -22.62
N LYS A 135 27.23 21.00 -22.77
CA LYS A 135 27.56 22.38 -22.38
C LYS A 135 26.66 23.43 -23.04
N ALA A 136 26.17 23.18 -24.27
CA ALA A 136 25.29 24.12 -25.00
C ALA A 136 23.99 24.44 -24.26
N ILE A 137 23.54 23.55 -23.39
CA ILE A 137 22.33 23.70 -22.55
C ILE A 137 22.66 23.69 -21.05
N ASN A 138 23.91 23.98 -20.69
CA ASN A 138 24.39 23.96 -19.31
C ASN A 138 24.16 22.60 -18.61
N TYR A 139 24.45 21.51 -19.29
CA TYR A 139 24.30 20.14 -18.81
C TYR A 139 25.67 19.44 -18.80
N ASP A 140 25.97 18.72 -17.72
CA ASP A 140 27.15 17.87 -17.58
C ASP A 140 26.74 16.58 -16.87
N THR A 141 26.83 15.43 -17.55
CA THR A 141 26.49 14.11 -17.00
C THR A 141 27.31 13.76 -15.78
N ARG A 142 28.57 14.19 -15.73
CA ARG A 142 29.53 13.86 -14.66
C ARG A 142 29.14 14.46 -13.30
N THR A 143 28.25 15.44 -13.31
CA THR A 143 27.70 16.05 -12.09
C THR A 143 26.41 15.39 -11.61
N ARG A 144 25.89 14.43 -12.37
CA ARG A 144 24.62 13.78 -12.07
C ARG A 144 24.84 12.55 -11.18
N GLU A 145 23.97 12.40 -10.17
CA GLU A 145 24.03 11.28 -9.23
C GLU A 145 24.03 9.92 -9.95
N TRP A 146 23.12 9.75 -10.92
CA TRP A 146 23.01 8.51 -11.68
C TRP A 146 24.30 8.12 -12.43
N TYR A 147 25.08 9.09 -12.89
CA TYR A 147 26.36 8.86 -13.55
C TYR A 147 27.47 8.53 -12.54
N ILE A 148 27.55 9.34 -11.48
CA ILE A 148 28.59 9.21 -10.44
C ILE A 148 28.49 7.84 -9.75
N GLU A 149 27.28 7.47 -9.34
CA GLU A 149 27.05 6.22 -8.59
C GLU A 149 27.16 4.98 -9.49
N ALA A 150 26.64 5.02 -10.72
CA ALA A 150 26.80 3.90 -11.65
C ALA A 150 28.26 3.59 -11.98
N ARG A 151 29.14 4.61 -12.05
CA ARG A 151 30.58 4.41 -12.30
C ARG A 151 31.32 3.70 -11.18
N LYS A 152 30.78 3.71 -9.96
CA LYS A 152 31.41 3.05 -8.79
C LYS A 152 31.18 1.55 -8.74
N THR A 153 30.26 1.04 -9.57
CA THR A 153 29.83 -0.35 -9.50
C THR A 153 29.52 -0.91 -10.90
N ASN A 154 29.64 -2.22 -11.03
CA ASN A 154 29.17 -2.94 -12.26
C ASN A 154 27.71 -3.41 -12.12
N LYS A 155 27.03 -3.03 -11.03
CA LYS A 155 25.61 -3.36 -10.82
C LYS A 155 24.72 -2.22 -11.30
N VAL A 156 23.46 -2.54 -11.54
CA VAL A 156 22.45 -1.50 -11.82
C VAL A 156 22.33 -0.59 -10.60
N PHE A 157 22.52 0.71 -10.81
CA PHE A 157 22.22 1.74 -9.85
C PHE A 157 20.83 2.31 -10.14
N ILE A 158 20.05 2.54 -9.10
CA ILE A 158 18.68 3.04 -9.16
C ILE A 158 18.63 4.33 -8.36
N THR A 159 18.24 5.42 -8.99
CA THR A 159 18.12 6.71 -8.31
C THR A 159 16.90 6.75 -7.39
N PHE A 160 16.91 7.71 -6.46
CA PHE A 160 15.67 8.16 -5.85
C PHE A 160 14.79 8.87 -6.87
N PRO A 161 13.47 8.97 -6.59
CA PRO A 161 12.59 9.78 -7.42
C PRO A 161 13.07 11.23 -7.47
N TYR A 162 13.22 11.77 -8.67
CA TYR A 162 13.62 13.16 -8.89
C TYR A 162 12.90 13.76 -10.11
N ILE A 163 12.95 15.08 -10.24
CA ILE A 163 12.39 15.77 -11.42
C ILE A 163 13.45 15.74 -12.53
N ASP A 164 13.15 15.08 -13.63
CA ASP A 164 13.98 15.11 -14.82
C ASP A 164 14.02 16.51 -15.44
N LYS A 165 15.22 17.02 -15.71
CA LYS A 165 15.42 18.37 -16.22
C LYS A 165 14.89 18.57 -17.66
N ALA A 166 14.89 17.52 -18.45
CA ALA A 166 14.50 17.59 -19.86
C ALA A 166 12.97 17.60 -20.02
N THR A 167 12.28 16.79 -19.22
CA THR A 167 10.84 16.56 -19.37
C THR A 167 9.99 17.21 -18.28
N ASN A 168 10.62 17.68 -17.20
CA ASN A 168 9.99 18.20 -15.98
C ASN A 168 9.01 17.20 -15.33
N GLN A 169 9.26 15.89 -15.51
CA GLN A 169 8.46 14.82 -14.92
C GLN A 169 9.23 14.15 -13.78
N TYR A 170 8.50 13.61 -12.81
CA TYR A 170 9.09 12.75 -11.78
C TYR A 170 9.47 11.40 -12.38
N VAL A 171 10.74 11.02 -12.23
CA VAL A 171 11.31 9.78 -12.75
C VAL A 171 12.10 9.04 -11.68
N ILE A 172 12.25 7.73 -11.88
CA ILE A 172 13.27 6.88 -11.28
C ILE A 172 14.17 6.44 -12.43
N THR A 173 15.48 6.66 -12.30
CA THR A 173 16.44 6.31 -13.34
C THR A 173 17.19 5.03 -12.96
N TYR A 174 17.21 4.08 -13.87
CA TYR A 174 18.00 2.86 -13.79
C TYR A 174 19.22 3.04 -14.68
N THR A 175 20.41 2.88 -14.11
CA THR A 175 21.67 3.11 -14.84
C THR A 175 22.67 2.00 -14.62
N LYS A 176 23.57 1.83 -15.58
CA LYS A 176 24.65 0.87 -15.51
C LYS A 176 25.88 1.37 -16.27
N SER A 177 27.06 1.18 -15.67
CA SER A 177 28.34 1.45 -16.32
C SER A 177 28.62 0.42 -17.38
N ILE A 178 29.06 0.85 -18.57
CA ILE A 178 29.47 -0.02 -19.67
C ILE A 178 30.95 0.11 -19.93
N SER A 179 31.62 -1.04 -19.98
CA SER A 179 33.00 -1.17 -20.39
C SER A 179 33.14 -2.37 -21.33
N LYS A 180 33.94 -2.24 -22.39
CA LYS A 180 34.26 -3.28 -23.33
C LYS A 180 35.77 -3.37 -23.54
N ASP A 181 36.33 -4.54 -23.48
CA ASP A 181 37.78 -4.81 -23.63
C ASP A 181 38.61 -3.97 -22.64
N GLY A 182 38.11 -3.83 -21.41
CA GLY A 182 38.75 -3.05 -20.34
C GLY A 182 38.67 -1.53 -20.50
N LYS A 183 38.00 -1.03 -21.52
CA LYS A 183 37.83 0.41 -21.77
C LYS A 183 36.41 0.84 -21.40
N PHE A 184 36.31 1.91 -20.65
CA PHE A 184 35.03 2.53 -20.30
C PHE A 184 34.42 3.20 -21.53
N ILE A 185 33.14 2.92 -21.81
CA ILE A 185 32.40 3.49 -22.93
C ILE A 185 31.48 4.61 -22.44
N GLY A 186 30.74 4.37 -21.37
CA GLY A 186 29.78 5.32 -20.81
C GLY A 186 28.91 4.71 -19.72
N VAL A 187 27.90 5.45 -19.31
CA VAL A 187 26.84 5.00 -18.42
C VAL A 187 25.52 5.01 -19.18
N ILE A 188 24.97 3.83 -19.46
CA ILE A 188 23.63 3.74 -20.03
C ILE A 188 22.59 3.97 -18.96
N GLY A 189 21.41 4.46 -19.37
CA GLY A 189 20.30 4.68 -18.45
C GLY A 189 18.94 4.67 -19.13
N VAL A 190 17.93 4.42 -18.31
CA VAL A 190 16.52 4.54 -18.66
C VAL A 190 15.78 5.34 -17.60
N ASP A 191 14.99 6.32 -18.06
CA ASP A 191 14.15 7.14 -17.19
C ASP A 191 12.72 6.59 -17.19
N ILE A 192 12.30 6.09 -16.04
CA ILE A 192 10.98 5.50 -15.84
C ILE A 192 10.07 6.54 -15.16
N PRO A 193 8.96 6.95 -15.79
CA PRO A 193 8.05 7.88 -15.15
C PRO A 193 7.37 7.24 -13.93
N ILE A 194 7.34 7.98 -12.82
CA ILE A 194 6.64 7.53 -11.61
C ILE A 194 5.14 7.36 -11.86
N ALA A 195 4.60 8.06 -12.87
CA ALA A 195 3.20 7.96 -13.26
C ALA A 195 2.75 6.50 -13.54
N ASP A 196 3.64 5.64 -14.02
CA ASP A 196 3.33 4.23 -14.27
C ASP A 196 3.13 3.47 -12.95
N LEU A 197 4.02 3.66 -11.98
CA LEU A 197 3.88 3.08 -10.65
C LEU A 197 2.68 3.69 -9.90
N GLN A 198 2.45 4.99 -10.03
CA GLN A 198 1.29 5.68 -9.47
C GLN A 198 -0.03 5.08 -10.00
N LYS A 199 -0.15 4.88 -11.31
CA LYS A 199 -1.32 4.27 -11.95
C LYS A 199 -1.56 2.83 -11.46
N ASP A 200 -0.48 2.07 -11.27
CA ASP A 200 -0.59 0.72 -10.71
C ASP A 200 -1.16 0.75 -9.27
N PHE A 201 -0.70 1.66 -8.43
CA PHE A 201 -1.22 1.82 -7.06
C PHE A 201 -2.67 2.32 -7.02
N GLU A 202 -3.09 3.18 -7.95
CA GLU A 202 -4.48 3.63 -8.06
C GLU A 202 -5.46 2.48 -8.31
N ASN A 203 -5.02 1.46 -9.05
CA ASN A 203 -5.84 0.30 -9.41
C ASN A 203 -5.84 -0.82 -8.34
N LYS A 204 -5.00 -0.73 -7.29
CA LYS A 204 -4.97 -1.73 -6.21
C LYS A 204 -6.09 -1.53 -5.21
N PRO A 205 -6.50 -2.59 -4.48
CA PRO A 205 -7.44 -2.44 -3.37
C PRO A 205 -6.82 -1.64 -2.20
N GLY A 206 -7.67 -1.08 -1.34
CA GLY A 206 -7.27 -0.39 -0.11
C GLY A 206 -6.54 0.94 -0.34
N ASN A 207 -5.95 1.49 0.73
CA ASN A 207 -5.18 2.73 0.73
C ASN A 207 -3.70 2.43 0.98
N SER A 208 -2.95 2.22 -0.08
CA SER A 208 -1.50 2.00 -0.02
C SER A 208 -0.73 3.19 -0.58
N PHE A 209 0.48 3.39 -0.07
CA PHE A 209 1.38 4.45 -0.50
C PHE A 209 2.85 4.12 -0.21
N LEU A 210 3.74 4.80 -0.91
CA LEU A 210 5.18 4.62 -0.83
C LEU A 210 5.87 5.89 -0.31
N PHE A 211 6.78 5.68 0.64
CA PHE A 211 7.76 6.69 1.03
C PHE A 211 9.10 6.43 0.34
N ASN A 212 9.77 7.50 -0.04
CA ASN A 212 11.18 7.48 -0.39
C ASN A 212 12.05 7.56 0.88
N GLN A 213 13.39 7.56 0.71
CA GLN A 213 14.36 7.63 1.81
C GLN A 213 14.31 8.94 2.61
N ASN A 214 13.81 10.02 1.98
CA ASN A 214 13.59 11.30 2.64
C ASN A 214 12.25 11.36 3.37
N GLU A 215 11.61 10.19 3.58
CA GLU A 215 10.34 10.04 4.26
C GLU A 215 9.19 10.86 3.61
N LYS A 216 9.30 11.11 2.30
CA LYS A 216 8.27 11.78 1.51
C LYS A 216 7.44 10.76 0.73
N VAL A 217 6.14 10.90 0.77
CA VAL A 217 5.23 10.10 -0.06
C VAL A 217 5.38 10.55 -1.50
N PHE A 218 5.63 9.61 -2.41
CA PHE A 218 5.80 9.89 -3.84
C PHE A 218 4.87 9.08 -4.74
N VAL A 219 4.25 8.03 -4.21
CA VAL A 219 3.18 7.24 -4.83
C VAL A 219 2.11 6.97 -3.79
N ALA A 220 0.84 7.18 -4.12
CA ALA A 220 -0.27 6.91 -3.22
C ALA A 220 -1.57 6.70 -3.98
N LYS A 221 -2.38 5.71 -3.57
CA LYS A 221 -3.73 5.57 -4.08
C LYS A 221 -4.58 6.81 -3.76
N ASN A 222 -4.54 7.28 -2.53
CA ASN A 222 -5.15 8.56 -2.16
C ASN A 222 -4.17 9.69 -2.46
N LYS A 223 -4.39 10.40 -3.57
CA LYS A 223 -3.54 11.50 -4.04
C LYS A 223 -3.39 12.66 -3.04
N GLN A 224 -4.31 12.81 -2.08
CA GLN A 224 -4.17 13.81 -1.03
C GLN A 224 -2.93 13.57 -0.13
N LEU A 225 -2.44 12.32 -0.07
CA LEU A 225 -1.21 11.99 0.66
C LEU A 225 0.06 12.47 -0.05
N LEU A 226 -0.03 12.84 -1.34
CA LEU A 226 1.09 13.39 -2.10
C LEU A 226 1.30 14.89 -1.83
N ASP A 227 0.37 15.55 -1.15
CA ASP A 227 0.48 16.97 -0.79
C ASP A 227 1.62 17.15 0.22
N PRO A 228 2.63 17.99 -0.09
CA PRO A 228 3.76 18.24 0.80
C PRO A 228 3.38 18.82 2.18
N SER A 229 2.17 19.40 2.31
CA SER A 229 1.67 19.93 3.58
C SER A 229 1.14 18.86 4.54
N VAL A 230 0.97 17.61 4.07
CA VAL A 230 0.51 16.51 4.92
C VAL A 230 1.67 16.03 5.79
N ASP A 231 1.48 16.12 7.11
CA ASP A 231 2.42 15.56 8.07
C ASP A 231 2.28 14.04 8.16
N HIS A 232 3.29 13.33 7.69
CA HIS A 232 3.37 11.87 7.73
C HIS A 232 4.16 11.34 8.95
N SER A 233 4.68 12.22 9.81
CA SER A 233 5.46 11.82 10.99
C SER A 233 4.72 10.81 11.90
N PRO A 234 3.39 10.90 12.12
CA PRO A 234 2.70 9.95 12.97
C PRO A 234 2.80 8.50 12.48
N VAL A 235 2.55 8.24 11.19
CA VAL A 235 2.64 6.89 10.62
C VAL A 235 4.09 6.38 10.57
N ILE A 236 5.04 7.27 10.28
CA ILE A 236 6.48 6.95 10.25
C ILE A 236 6.97 6.54 11.63
N ASN A 237 6.64 7.32 12.67
CA ASN A 237 7.03 7.04 14.04
C ASN A 237 6.38 5.76 14.58
N ALA A 238 5.09 5.57 14.30
CA ALA A 238 4.40 4.34 14.67
C ALA A 238 5.04 3.10 14.01
N HIS A 239 5.39 3.17 12.72
CA HIS A 239 6.13 2.09 12.06
C HIS A 239 7.52 1.85 12.66
N LYS A 240 8.30 2.91 12.94
CA LYS A 240 9.62 2.78 13.58
C LYS A 240 9.56 2.12 14.95
N GLN A 241 8.49 2.35 15.71
CA GLN A 241 8.30 1.74 17.04
C GLN A 241 7.86 0.27 16.97
N ASN A 242 7.03 -0.11 16.00
CA ASN A 242 6.46 -1.44 15.90
C ASN A 242 7.25 -2.39 14.98
N GLY A 243 7.94 -1.86 13.97
CA GLY A 243 8.71 -2.63 13.00
C GLY A 243 7.90 -3.10 11.79
N ASP A 244 8.61 -3.77 10.86
CA ASP A 244 8.06 -4.26 9.61
C ASP A 244 6.98 -5.34 9.84
N TYR A 245 5.91 -5.28 9.04
CA TYR A 245 4.78 -6.22 9.06
C TYR A 245 4.03 -6.29 10.38
N LYS A 246 4.18 -5.27 11.24
CA LYS A 246 3.42 -5.15 12.49
C LYS A 246 2.34 -4.09 12.33
N PHE A 247 1.16 -4.40 12.89
CA PHE A 247 0.07 -3.45 12.97
C PHE A 247 0.32 -2.42 14.04
N PHE A 248 -0.14 -1.20 13.78
CA PHE A 248 -0.08 -0.09 14.70
C PHE A 248 -1.27 0.84 14.52
N GLU A 249 -1.58 1.57 15.57
CA GLU A 249 -2.54 2.66 15.55
C GLU A 249 -1.81 3.99 15.58
N TYR A 250 -2.37 4.99 14.90
CA TYR A 250 -1.81 6.34 14.87
C TYR A 250 -2.90 7.37 14.59
N GLY A 251 -2.68 8.60 15.08
CA GLY A 251 -3.57 9.74 14.81
C GLY A 251 -3.11 10.53 13.59
N LEU A 252 -4.02 10.86 12.68
CA LEU A 252 -3.76 11.79 11.57
C LEU A 252 -4.93 12.76 11.43
N LYS A 253 -4.66 14.07 11.56
CA LYS A 253 -5.68 15.13 11.47
C LYS A 253 -6.88 14.90 12.40
N GLY A 254 -6.63 14.41 13.63
CA GLY A 254 -7.67 14.14 14.62
C GLY A 254 -8.49 12.86 14.39
N GLN A 255 -8.12 12.05 13.40
CA GLN A 255 -8.73 10.74 13.15
C GLN A 255 -7.79 9.62 13.57
N GLU A 256 -8.31 8.63 14.27
CA GLU A 256 -7.60 7.38 14.55
C GLU A 256 -7.53 6.52 13.27
N ARG A 257 -6.37 5.96 13.04
CA ARG A 257 -6.09 5.12 11.86
C ARG A 257 -5.34 3.86 12.29
N LEU A 258 -5.58 2.80 11.53
CA LEU A 258 -4.82 1.56 11.59
C LEU A 258 -3.84 1.54 10.44
N GLY A 259 -2.63 1.02 10.68
CA GLY A 259 -1.61 0.92 9.67
C GLY A 259 -0.77 -0.33 9.79
N ILE A 260 -0.18 -0.71 8.68
CA ILE A 260 0.89 -1.70 8.57
C ILE A 260 1.88 -1.21 7.53
N CYS A 261 3.17 -1.28 7.82
CA CYS A 261 4.21 -0.89 6.88
C CYS A 261 5.31 -1.95 6.83
N ALA A 262 6.09 -1.92 5.75
CA ALA A 262 7.34 -2.67 5.62
C ALA A 262 8.34 -1.90 4.79
N ASN A 263 9.62 -2.03 5.13
CA ASN A 263 10.71 -1.54 4.30
C ASN A 263 11.03 -2.56 3.22
N ILE A 264 10.90 -2.15 1.95
CA ILE A 264 11.12 -2.97 0.77
C ILE A 264 12.19 -2.26 -0.08
N TYR A 265 13.39 -2.82 -0.12
CA TYR A 265 14.56 -2.15 -0.66
C TYR A 265 14.77 -0.78 0.02
N ASP A 266 14.85 0.29 -0.76
CA ASP A 266 15.04 1.64 -0.29
C ASP A 266 13.73 2.41 -0.07
N TYR A 267 12.58 1.74 -0.13
CA TYR A 267 11.26 2.35 0.01
C TYR A 267 10.53 1.78 1.23
N ARG A 268 9.65 2.59 1.81
CA ARG A 268 8.69 2.11 2.80
C ARG A 268 7.33 2.02 2.16
N VAL A 269 6.77 0.82 2.12
CA VAL A 269 5.41 0.54 1.66
C VAL A 269 4.49 0.53 2.86
N CYS A 270 3.39 1.27 2.80
CA CYS A 270 2.38 1.31 3.85
C CYS A 270 0.99 1.03 3.29
N SER A 271 0.17 0.35 4.09
CA SER A 271 -1.28 0.29 3.93
C SER A 271 -1.92 0.83 5.19
N THR A 272 -2.83 1.79 5.06
CA THR A 272 -3.49 2.39 6.22
C THR A 272 -4.97 2.61 5.96
N GLU A 273 -5.78 2.52 7.03
CA GLU A 273 -7.21 2.73 6.94
C GLU A 273 -7.72 3.51 8.16
N SER A 274 -8.87 4.19 8.03
CA SER A 274 -9.53 4.82 9.17
C SER A 274 -10.00 3.76 10.16
N ALA A 275 -9.78 3.96 11.45
CA ALA A 275 -10.31 3.08 12.50
C ALA A 275 -11.84 3.02 12.50
N GLU A 276 -12.51 4.02 11.93
CA GLU A 276 -13.97 4.03 11.77
C GLU A 276 -14.49 2.85 10.94
N ILE A 277 -13.68 2.31 10.01
CA ILE A 277 -14.09 1.17 9.17
C ILE A 277 -14.36 -0.08 10.01
N ILE A 278 -13.73 -0.19 11.18
CA ILE A 278 -13.97 -1.26 12.15
C ILE A 278 -14.96 -0.81 13.21
N ASN A 279 -14.78 0.39 13.79
CA ASN A 279 -15.56 0.86 14.91
C ASN A 279 -17.03 1.08 14.56
N LYS A 280 -17.33 1.57 13.35
CA LYS A 280 -18.72 1.81 12.92
C LYS A 280 -19.55 0.53 12.80
N PRO A 281 -19.11 -0.54 12.11
CA PRO A 281 -19.80 -1.82 12.11
C PRO A 281 -19.95 -2.44 13.50
N ILE A 282 -18.91 -2.36 14.33
CA ILE A 282 -18.96 -2.88 15.72
C ILE A 282 -20.06 -2.18 16.51
N MET A 283 -20.16 -0.85 16.42
CA MET A 283 -21.20 -0.09 17.11
C MET A 283 -22.62 -0.47 16.61
N GLN A 284 -22.79 -0.63 15.28
CA GLN A 284 -24.07 -1.06 14.71
C GLN A 284 -24.46 -2.46 15.18
N ILE A 285 -23.51 -3.39 15.23
CA ILE A 285 -23.75 -4.75 15.74
C ILE A 285 -24.09 -4.71 17.22
N ALA A 286 -23.37 -3.92 18.04
CA ALA A 286 -23.66 -3.76 19.46
C ALA A 286 -25.09 -3.27 19.70
N LEU A 287 -25.55 -2.25 18.97
CA LEU A 287 -26.90 -1.73 19.06
C LEU A 287 -27.95 -2.79 18.65
N THR A 288 -27.71 -3.48 17.54
CA THR A 288 -28.63 -4.53 17.06
C THR A 288 -28.74 -5.68 18.06
N GLN A 289 -27.61 -6.13 18.62
CA GLN A 289 -27.59 -7.17 19.65
C GLN A 289 -28.31 -6.74 20.93
N ALA A 290 -28.11 -5.50 21.38
CA ALA A 290 -28.79 -4.95 22.53
C ALA A 290 -30.32 -4.97 22.33
N ILE A 291 -30.80 -4.55 21.16
CA ILE A 291 -32.23 -4.58 20.83
C ILE A 291 -32.76 -6.01 20.84
N VAL A 292 -32.05 -6.96 20.23
CA VAL A 292 -32.46 -8.38 20.21
C VAL A 292 -32.54 -8.95 21.61
N VAL A 293 -31.55 -8.68 22.48
CA VAL A 293 -31.56 -9.12 23.88
C VAL A 293 -32.75 -8.55 24.64
N ILE A 294 -33.07 -7.27 24.48
CA ILE A 294 -34.24 -6.63 25.10
C ILE A 294 -35.53 -7.31 24.65
N ILE A 295 -35.70 -7.53 23.34
CA ILE A 295 -36.87 -8.22 22.79
C ILE A 295 -36.99 -9.63 23.38
N MET A 296 -35.91 -10.39 23.44
CA MET A 296 -35.88 -11.75 24.00
C MET A 296 -36.25 -11.76 25.49
N ILE A 297 -35.78 -10.79 26.27
CA ILE A 297 -36.16 -10.64 27.68
C ILE A 297 -37.67 -10.38 27.79
N VAL A 298 -38.23 -9.46 27.02
CA VAL A 298 -39.65 -9.16 27.03
C VAL A 298 -40.50 -10.41 26.66
N LEU A 299 -40.07 -11.12 25.62
CA LEU A 299 -40.73 -12.36 25.21
C LEU A 299 -40.64 -13.45 26.30
N SER A 300 -39.48 -13.60 26.96
CA SER A 300 -39.33 -14.59 28.02
C SER A 300 -40.24 -14.28 29.20
N ILE A 301 -40.42 -13.02 29.59
CA ILE A 301 -41.32 -12.58 30.61
C ILE A 301 -42.79 -12.94 30.23
N ALA A 302 -43.19 -12.63 28.99
CA ALA A 302 -44.53 -12.91 28.51
C ALA A 302 -44.82 -14.42 28.49
N VAL A 303 -43.90 -15.24 27.98
CA VAL A 303 -44.03 -16.70 27.92
C VAL A 303 -44.10 -17.31 29.32
N LEU A 304 -43.20 -16.91 30.22
CA LEU A 304 -43.22 -17.39 31.62
C LEU A 304 -44.50 -16.99 32.36
N TYR A 305 -44.99 -15.75 32.17
CA TYR A 305 -46.26 -15.32 32.73
C TYR A 305 -47.42 -16.20 32.21
N PHE A 306 -47.49 -16.48 30.92
CA PHE A 306 -48.49 -17.33 30.30
C PHE A 306 -48.46 -18.77 30.85
N ILE A 307 -47.27 -19.38 30.94
CA ILE A 307 -47.08 -20.74 31.49
C ILE A 307 -47.51 -20.80 32.96
N VAL A 308 -47.04 -19.87 33.78
CA VAL A 308 -47.37 -19.82 35.21
C VAL A 308 -48.88 -19.62 35.42
N SER A 309 -49.51 -18.71 34.66
CA SER A 309 -50.93 -18.45 34.77
C SER A 309 -51.79 -19.65 34.36
N ARG A 310 -51.41 -20.37 33.31
CA ARG A 310 -52.20 -21.51 32.74
C ARG A 310 -52.01 -22.81 33.55
N TYR A 311 -50.80 -23.11 33.97
CA TYR A 311 -50.51 -24.42 34.60
C TYR A 311 -50.53 -24.41 36.12
N LEU A 312 -50.20 -23.29 36.76
CA LEU A 312 -50.17 -23.19 38.22
C LEU A 312 -51.49 -22.61 38.83
N SER A 313 -52.31 -21.92 38.04
CA SER A 313 -53.60 -21.40 38.50
C SER A 313 -54.65 -22.50 38.84
N PRO A 314 -54.75 -23.60 38.09
CA PRO A 314 -55.65 -24.70 38.46
C PRO A 314 -55.30 -25.40 39.78
N LEU A 315 -54.00 -25.52 40.09
CA LEU A 315 -53.49 -26.10 41.36
C LEU A 315 -53.94 -25.31 42.57
N GLU A 316 -54.07 -24.00 42.45
CA GLU A 316 -54.55 -23.10 43.50
C GLU A 316 -56.03 -23.30 43.82
N LYS A 317 -56.84 -23.56 42.80
CA LYS A 317 -58.28 -23.87 42.96
C LYS A 317 -58.51 -25.22 43.60
N ILE A 318 -57.66 -26.23 43.32
CA ILE A 318 -57.73 -27.54 43.94
C ILE A 318 -57.41 -27.46 45.43
N GLN A 319 -56.44 -26.66 45.83
CA GLN A 319 -56.03 -26.51 47.20
C GLN A 319 -57.02 -25.68 48.03
N THR A 320 -57.64 -24.63 47.47
CA THR A 320 -58.72 -23.90 48.15
C THR A 320 -59.98 -24.76 48.34
N GLY A 321 -60.23 -25.71 47.39
CA GLY A 321 -61.35 -26.67 47.53
C GLY A 321 -61.08 -27.82 48.52
N LEU A 322 -59.82 -28.11 48.87
CA LEU A 322 -59.44 -29.12 49.86
C LEU A 322 -59.41 -28.54 51.31
N ASN A 323 -59.40 -27.22 51.46
CA ASN A 323 -59.39 -26.52 52.75
C ASN A 323 -60.74 -25.92 53.13
N SER A 324 -61.79 -26.14 52.32
CA SER A 324 -63.20 -25.82 52.60
C SER A 324 -63.94 -27.13 52.92
#